data_f50befed7dd1cabce8ff9d29487c1bb6
#
_entry.id   f50befed7dd1cabce8ff9d29487c1bb6
#
_cell.length_a   1.000
_cell.length_b   1.000
_cell.length_c   1.000
_cell.angle_alpha   90.00
_cell.angle_beta   90.00
_cell.angle_gamma   90.00
#
_symmetry.space_group_name_H-M   'P 1'
#
loop_
_entity.id
_entity.type
_entity.pdbx_description
1 polymer ?
#
loop_
_entity_poly.entity_id
_entity_poly.type
_entity_poly.pdbx_seq_one_letter_code
_entity_poly.pdbx_strand_id
1 'polypeptide(L)'
;MAEYQRICLVHYHEIGLKGHNRSKFEMRLLKNLEAHLCAYPVVTIHRISGRLCVFLKEGTSHDTMVECADAIRSIPGTARVSCGFKCERDLDQMTEAGILAMGESGAFASFKVHARRNHTDFPVNSMEINQIVGGRLSEAYPQVKVKMKDPDLTVGIEVVQNAAYVYARSIPGIGGLPVGSSGTVMSLLSSGIDSPVALWRIARRGAVCIGVHFSGRPQTSDASEFLVDDIAHVLEKTGCIARVYVVPFGDYQREIALSAPPELRVILYRRLMFRVAERIAFYEHAKAIVTGESLGQVASQTLDNIRATNDAVSLPVFRPLIGSDKLEIIAQSQRLGTFPISSQDAPDCCTLFMPRNPETHANLTAVREAEAAFPIDQWVEELACAAEPHDYACPAYKPRKKSLHDLMTENDGD
;
A
#
# COMPACT_ATOMS: atom_id res chain seq x y z
N MET A 1 4.86 -8.62 -40.37
CA MET A 1 5.65 -8.32 -39.16
C MET A 1 5.46 -9.46 -38.19
N ALA A 2 6.54 -9.98 -37.58
CA ALA A 2 6.42 -11.02 -36.57
C ALA A 2 5.55 -10.49 -35.41
N GLU A 3 4.62 -11.31 -34.92
CA GLU A 3 3.77 -10.96 -33.79
C GLU A 3 4.51 -11.32 -32.50
N TYR A 4 5.12 -10.32 -31.86
CA TYR A 4 5.85 -10.51 -30.61
C TYR A 4 4.91 -10.48 -29.41
N GLN A 5 5.08 -11.43 -28.48
CA GLN A 5 4.30 -11.47 -27.24
C GLN A 5 4.62 -10.27 -26.36
N ARG A 6 3.59 -9.51 -25.97
CA ARG A 6 3.70 -8.38 -25.04
C ARG A 6 3.97 -8.86 -23.64
N ILE A 7 4.83 -8.12 -22.92
CA ILE A 7 5.23 -8.41 -21.55
C ILE A 7 5.30 -7.15 -20.68
N CYS A 8 5.15 -7.34 -19.37
CA CYS A 8 5.56 -6.36 -18.37
C CYS A 8 6.65 -6.96 -17.48
N LEU A 9 7.85 -6.40 -17.52
CA LEU A 9 8.94 -6.77 -16.62
C LEU A 9 8.81 -6.00 -15.32
N VAL A 10 8.66 -6.74 -14.22
CA VAL A 10 8.48 -6.20 -12.87
C VAL A 10 9.81 -6.28 -12.14
N HIS A 11 10.42 -5.12 -11.92
CA HIS A 11 11.66 -5.00 -11.17
C HIS A 11 11.34 -4.69 -9.71
N TYR A 12 12.03 -5.33 -8.79
CA TYR A 12 12.02 -5.03 -7.37
C TYR A 12 13.40 -4.55 -6.92
N HIS A 13 13.47 -3.85 -5.79
CA HIS A 13 14.73 -3.34 -5.24
C HIS A 13 15.07 -4.04 -3.90
N GLU A 14 14.31 -3.76 -2.84
CA GLU A 14 14.58 -4.27 -1.49
C GLU A 14 14.49 -5.81 -1.37
N ILE A 15 13.69 -6.46 -2.19
CA ILE A 15 13.62 -7.93 -2.25
C ILE A 15 15.00 -8.52 -2.60
N GLY A 16 15.76 -7.85 -3.47
CA GLY A 16 17.11 -8.24 -3.83
C GLY A 16 18.10 -8.30 -2.65
N LEU A 17 17.85 -7.53 -1.61
CA LEU A 17 18.68 -7.45 -0.40
C LEU A 17 18.34 -8.52 0.65
N LYS A 18 17.34 -9.38 0.42
CA LYS A 18 16.86 -10.36 1.41
C LYS A 18 17.66 -11.65 1.51
N GLY A 19 18.80 -11.75 0.80
CA GLY A 19 19.67 -12.93 0.87
C GLY A 19 18.92 -14.24 0.67
N HIS A 20 19.11 -15.21 1.56
CA HIS A 20 18.46 -16.53 1.51
C HIS A 20 16.92 -16.47 1.56
N ASN A 21 16.33 -15.42 2.11
CA ASN A 21 14.87 -15.24 2.16
C ASN A 21 14.27 -14.68 0.86
N ARG A 22 15.08 -14.26 -0.11
CA ARG A 22 14.65 -13.62 -1.35
C ARG A 22 13.52 -14.38 -2.04
N SER A 23 13.64 -15.70 -2.18
CA SER A 23 12.64 -16.53 -2.84
C SER A 23 11.26 -16.44 -2.18
N LYS A 24 11.17 -16.31 -0.85
CA LYS A 24 9.90 -16.14 -0.12
C LYS A 24 9.23 -14.81 -0.46
N PHE A 25 10.00 -13.72 -0.56
CA PHE A 25 9.49 -12.41 -0.94
C PHE A 25 9.08 -12.35 -2.42
N GLU A 26 9.86 -12.96 -3.33
CA GLU A 26 9.51 -13.09 -4.74
C GLU A 26 8.19 -13.86 -4.92
N MET A 27 8.01 -14.98 -4.22
CA MET A 27 6.78 -15.78 -4.27
C MET A 27 5.59 -15.01 -3.70
N ARG A 28 5.80 -14.18 -2.66
CA ARG A 28 4.73 -13.33 -2.13
C ARG A 28 4.33 -12.27 -3.14
N LEU A 29 5.30 -11.58 -3.76
CA LEU A 29 5.02 -10.59 -4.80
C LEU A 29 4.29 -11.23 -5.98
N LEU A 30 4.71 -12.42 -6.43
CA LEU A 30 4.07 -13.16 -7.52
C LEU A 30 2.59 -13.41 -7.19
N LYS A 31 2.28 -13.97 -6.00
CA LYS A 31 0.90 -14.22 -5.57
C LYS A 31 0.05 -12.95 -5.48
N ASN A 32 0.64 -11.84 -5.02
CA ASN A 32 -0.05 -10.56 -4.96
C ASN A 32 -0.36 -10.05 -6.38
N LEU A 33 0.60 -10.16 -7.31
CA LEU A 33 0.39 -9.81 -8.72
C LEU A 33 -0.69 -10.69 -9.38
N GLU A 34 -0.64 -12.01 -9.22
CA GLU A 34 -1.64 -12.94 -9.77
C GLU A 34 -3.07 -12.55 -9.34
N ALA A 35 -3.25 -12.23 -8.07
CA ALA A 35 -4.56 -11.86 -7.56
C ALA A 35 -5.06 -10.49 -8.08
N HIS A 36 -4.16 -9.49 -8.15
CA HIS A 36 -4.55 -8.14 -8.59
C HIS A 36 -4.71 -8.02 -10.12
N LEU A 37 -4.09 -8.92 -10.86
CA LEU A 37 -4.14 -8.90 -12.33
C LEU A 37 -5.18 -9.86 -12.93
N CYS A 38 -6.06 -10.45 -12.13
CA CYS A 38 -7.06 -11.42 -12.61
C CYS A 38 -8.04 -10.84 -13.64
N ALA A 39 -8.28 -9.53 -13.65
CA ALA A 39 -9.11 -8.83 -14.62
C ALA A 39 -8.37 -8.46 -15.93
N TYR A 40 -7.05 -8.60 -15.98
CA TYR A 40 -6.23 -8.29 -17.13
C TYR A 40 -5.96 -9.53 -18.00
N PRO A 41 -5.60 -9.38 -19.28
CA PRO A 41 -5.33 -10.50 -20.17
C PRO A 41 -3.95 -11.15 -19.90
N VAL A 42 -3.69 -11.52 -18.65
CA VAL A 42 -2.46 -12.18 -18.21
C VAL A 42 -2.55 -13.69 -18.48
N VAL A 43 -1.54 -14.25 -19.16
CA VAL A 43 -1.41 -15.69 -19.37
C VAL A 43 -0.70 -16.35 -18.20
N THR A 44 0.41 -15.78 -17.78
CA THR A 44 1.25 -16.32 -16.71
C THR A 44 2.21 -15.26 -16.17
N ILE A 45 2.73 -15.50 -14.97
CA ILE A 45 3.77 -14.68 -14.35
C ILE A 45 4.94 -15.59 -13.97
N HIS A 46 6.11 -15.33 -14.54
CA HIS A 46 7.31 -16.14 -14.29
C HIS A 46 8.34 -15.35 -13.49
N ARG A 47 9.06 -16.05 -12.62
CA ARG A 47 10.28 -15.55 -12.02
C ARG A 47 11.43 -15.68 -13.00
N ILE A 48 12.08 -14.57 -13.29
CA ILE A 48 13.27 -14.52 -14.12
C ILE A 48 14.39 -13.97 -13.25
N SER A 49 15.63 -14.32 -13.53
CA SER A 49 16.80 -13.88 -12.74
C SER A 49 16.71 -12.42 -12.26
N GLY A 50 16.33 -12.22 -10.99
CA GLY A 50 16.25 -10.90 -10.36
C GLY A 50 14.98 -10.08 -10.62
N ARG A 51 13.90 -10.65 -11.21
CA ARG A 51 12.65 -9.96 -11.55
C ARG A 51 11.50 -10.92 -11.79
N LEU A 52 10.30 -10.38 -11.98
CA LEU A 52 9.15 -11.13 -12.48
C LEU A 52 8.82 -10.64 -13.89
N CYS A 53 8.30 -11.54 -14.73
CA CYS A 53 7.79 -11.21 -16.05
C CYS A 53 6.32 -11.63 -16.13
N VAL A 54 5.46 -10.67 -16.43
CA VAL A 54 4.03 -10.85 -16.69
C VAL A 54 3.88 -11.00 -18.20
N PHE A 55 3.36 -12.14 -18.64
CA PHE A 55 3.10 -12.45 -20.05
C PHE A 55 1.65 -12.18 -20.37
N LEU A 56 1.40 -11.35 -21.36
CA LEU A 56 0.06 -11.01 -21.83
C LEU A 56 -0.39 -11.93 -22.97
N LYS A 57 -1.70 -12.04 -23.17
CA LYS A 57 -2.28 -12.80 -24.28
C LYS A 57 -1.85 -12.18 -25.61
N GLU A 58 -1.74 -13.03 -26.63
CA GLU A 58 -1.56 -12.57 -28.02
C GLU A 58 -2.69 -11.64 -28.42
N GLY A 59 -2.38 -10.63 -29.25
CA GLY A 59 -3.34 -9.61 -29.65
C GLY A 59 -3.67 -8.56 -28.58
N THR A 60 -3.07 -8.60 -27.38
CA THR A 60 -3.27 -7.53 -26.37
C THR A 60 -2.83 -6.19 -26.93
N SER A 61 -3.68 -5.16 -26.82
CA SER A 61 -3.36 -3.81 -27.30
C SER A 61 -2.25 -3.15 -26.48
N HIS A 62 -1.63 -2.10 -27.02
CA HIS A 62 -0.68 -1.26 -26.27
C HIS A 62 -1.35 -0.63 -25.04
N ASP A 63 -2.54 -0.07 -25.18
CA ASP A 63 -3.27 0.61 -24.11
C ASP A 63 -3.58 -0.35 -22.96
N THR A 64 -4.07 -1.55 -23.25
CA THR A 64 -4.32 -2.58 -22.23
C THR A 64 -3.04 -3.01 -21.51
N MET A 65 -1.90 -3.12 -22.23
CA MET A 65 -0.59 -3.38 -21.60
C MET A 65 -0.20 -2.22 -20.66
N VAL A 66 -0.45 -0.99 -21.04
CA VAL A 66 -0.16 0.21 -20.21
C VAL A 66 -1.04 0.21 -18.97
N GLU A 67 -2.33 -0.05 -19.08
CA GLU A 67 -3.25 -0.17 -17.94
C GLU A 67 -2.80 -1.29 -16.98
N CYS A 68 -2.42 -2.45 -17.51
CA CYS A 68 -1.87 -3.54 -16.71
C CYS A 68 -0.57 -3.10 -15.98
N ALA A 69 0.32 -2.38 -16.65
CA ALA A 69 1.54 -1.87 -16.04
C ALA A 69 1.27 -0.82 -14.96
N ASP A 70 0.25 0.01 -15.11
CA ASP A 70 -0.19 0.97 -14.09
C ASP A 70 -0.78 0.27 -12.86
N ALA A 71 -1.52 -0.83 -13.04
CA ALA A 71 -1.94 -1.68 -11.94
C ALA A 71 -0.74 -2.31 -11.22
N ILE A 72 0.20 -2.90 -11.95
CA ILE A 72 1.42 -3.54 -11.40
C ILE A 72 2.26 -2.55 -10.59
N ARG A 73 2.49 -1.32 -11.09
CA ARG A 73 3.34 -0.34 -10.40
C ARG A 73 2.79 0.14 -9.06
N SER A 74 1.48 0.00 -8.84
CA SER A 74 0.80 0.37 -7.59
C SER A 74 0.89 -0.70 -6.50
N ILE A 75 1.40 -1.91 -6.81
CA ILE A 75 1.50 -3.03 -5.87
C ILE A 75 2.81 -2.92 -5.07
N PRO A 76 2.74 -2.97 -3.71
CA PRO A 76 3.94 -2.97 -2.87
C PRO A 76 4.92 -4.09 -3.21
N GLY A 77 6.19 -3.74 -3.31
CA GLY A 77 7.26 -4.63 -3.77
C GLY A 77 7.71 -4.35 -5.20
N THR A 78 6.92 -3.63 -5.99
CA THR A 78 7.24 -3.24 -7.37
C THR A 78 8.02 -1.93 -7.37
N ALA A 79 9.29 -1.96 -7.78
CA ALA A 79 10.13 -0.76 -7.88
C ALA A 79 10.02 -0.06 -9.24
N ARG A 80 9.81 -0.86 -10.31
CA ARG A 80 9.68 -0.37 -11.69
C ARG A 80 9.00 -1.42 -12.56
N VAL A 81 8.22 -0.98 -13.53
CA VAL A 81 7.62 -1.83 -14.56
C VAL A 81 8.13 -1.38 -15.91
N SER A 82 8.61 -2.33 -16.73
CA SER A 82 9.06 -2.06 -18.10
C SER A 82 8.15 -2.80 -19.07
N CYS A 83 7.51 -2.06 -19.99
CA CYS A 83 6.57 -2.59 -20.98
C CYS A 83 7.28 -2.83 -22.31
N GLY A 84 7.08 -4.01 -22.91
CA GLY A 84 7.74 -4.35 -24.15
C GLY A 84 7.36 -5.73 -24.68
N PHE A 85 8.32 -6.37 -25.33
CA PHE A 85 8.13 -7.58 -26.10
C PHE A 85 9.11 -8.68 -25.69
N LYS A 86 8.66 -9.93 -25.77
CA LYS A 86 9.52 -11.11 -25.75
C LYS A 86 9.90 -11.45 -27.19
N CYS A 87 11.19 -11.73 -27.44
CA CYS A 87 11.71 -12.25 -28.70
C CYS A 87 12.76 -13.35 -28.44
N GLU A 88 13.19 -14.02 -29.50
CA GLU A 88 14.29 -14.97 -29.44
C GLU A 88 15.62 -14.22 -29.17
N ARG A 89 16.65 -14.99 -28.82
CA ARG A 89 18.02 -14.50 -28.60
C ARG A 89 18.74 -14.24 -29.94
N ASP A 90 18.14 -13.40 -30.78
CA ASP A 90 18.56 -13.07 -32.12
C ASP A 90 18.60 -11.55 -32.31
N LEU A 91 19.66 -11.02 -32.94
CA LEU A 91 19.86 -9.58 -33.08
C LEU A 91 18.88 -8.93 -34.03
N ASP A 92 18.37 -9.66 -35.02
CA ASP A 92 17.37 -9.13 -35.97
C ASP A 92 16.03 -9.00 -35.26
N GLN A 93 15.61 -10.04 -34.52
CA GLN A 93 14.38 -9.97 -33.71
C GLN A 93 14.46 -8.94 -32.58
N MET A 94 15.62 -8.80 -31.92
CA MET A 94 15.82 -7.73 -30.92
C MET A 94 15.69 -6.34 -31.56
N THR A 95 16.16 -6.17 -32.80
CA THR A 95 16.02 -4.91 -33.54
C THR A 95 14.57 -4.64 -33.91
N GLU A 96 13.86 -5.62 -34.47
CA GLU A 96 12.44 -5.50 -34.81
C GLU A 96 11.56 -5.18 -33.59
N ALA A 97 11.76 -5.91 -32.48
CA ALA A 97 11.09 -5.63 -31.21
C ALA A 97 11.43 -4.23 -30.67
N GLY A 98 12.67 -3.76 -30.89
CA GLY A 98 13.12 -2.41 -30.55
C GLY A 98 12.40 -1.33 -31.38
N ILE A 99 12.24 -1.55 -32.67
CA ILE A 99 11.49 -0.65 -33.57
C ILE A 99 10.04 -0.54 -33.11
N LEU A 100 9.41 -1.67 -32.79
CA LEU A 100 8.02 -1.68 -32.28
C LEU A 100 7.91 -0.93 -30.94
N ALA A 101 8.83 -1.21 -29.99
CA ALA A 101 8.82 -0.56 -28.68
C ALA A 101 9.05 0.96 -28.76
N MET A 102 9.92 1.42 -29.66
CA MET A 102 10.14 2.83 -29.94
C MET A 102 8.90 3.47 -30.56
N GLY A 103 8.27 2.81 -31.55
CA GLY A 103 7.05 3.29 -32.19
C GLY A 103 5.86 3.52 -31.23
N GLU A 104 5.80 2.73 -30.15
CA GLU A 104 4.78 2.86 -29.11
C GLU A 104 5.13 3.85 -27.99
N SER A 105 6.32 4.47 -28.03
CA SER A 105 6.79 5.33 -26.93
C SER A 105 6.41 6.81 -27.08
N GLY A 106 5.64 7.18 -28.11
CA GLY A 106 5.27 8.55 -28.40
C GLY A 106 6.41 9.34 -29.06
N ALA A 107 6.45 10.67 -28.90
CA ALA A 107 7.47 11.53 -29.49
C ALA A 107 8.73 11.59 -28.62
N PHE A 108 9.90 11.42 -29.23
CA PHE A 108 11.22 11.56 -28.60
C PHE A 108 12.23 12.08 -29.62
N ALA A 109 13.20 12.87 -29.19
CA ALA A 109 14.25 13.45 -30.02
C ALA A 109 15.61 12.73 -29.91
N SER A 110 15.77 11.93 -28.84
CA SER A 110 17.00 11.21 -28.60
C SER A 110 16.77 9.86 -27.93
N PHE A 111 17.63 8.89 -28.25
CA PHE A 111 17.57 7.57 -27.63
C PHE A 111 18.95 6.98 -27.35
N LYS A 112 18.98 5.92 -26.53
CA LYS A 112 20.09 4.99 -26.38
C LYS A 112 19.60 3.56 -26.26
N VAL A 113 20.45 2.61 -26.58
CA VAL A 113 20.25 1.18 -26.25
C VAL A 113 21.03 0.85 -24.99
N HIS A 114 20.40 0.09 -24.10
CA HIS A 114 21.00 -0.42 -22.86
C HIS A 114 20.74 -1.91 -22.73
N ALA A 115 21.68 -2.73 -23.22
CA ALA A 115 21.59 -4.17 -23.12
C ALA A 115 22.20 -4.70 -21.81
N ARG A 116 21.58 -5.70 -21.25
CA ARG A 116 22.10 -6.53 -20.14
C ARG A 116 22.04 -7.99 -20.51
N ARG A 117 23.13 -8.69 -20.32
CA ARG A 117 23.23 -10.13 -20.54
C ARG A 117 23.38 -10.84 -19.19
N ASN A 118 22.39 -11.64 -18.84
CA ASN A 118 22.38 -12.36 -17.56
C ASN A 118 23.07 -13.74 -17.66
N HIS A 119 23.32 -14.22 -18.88
CA HIS A 119 23.97 -15.51 -19.15
C HIS A 119 25.07 -15.34 -20.19
N THR A 120 26.20 -15.98 -19.98
CA THR A 120 27.40 -15.89 -20.86
C THR A 120 27.34 -16.81 -22.07
N ASP A 121 26.32 -17.67 -22.16
CA ASP A 121 26.10 -18.60 -23.26
C ASP A 121 25.63 -17.94 -24.57
N PHE A 122 25.19 -16.68 -24.53
CA PHE A 122 24.92 -15.90 -25.73
C PHE A 122 26.25 -15.30 -26.25
N PRO A 123 26.60 -15.55 -27.54
CA PRO A 123 27.96 -15.22 -28.03
C PRO A 123 28.26 -13.73 -28.07
N VAL A 124 27.23 -12.88 -28.28
CA VAL A 124 27.37 -11.43 -28.39
C VAL A 124 27.32 -10.79 -27.00
N ASN A 125 28.30 -9.97 -26.65
CA ASN A 125 28.30 -9.29 -25.35
C ASN A 125 27.40 -8.04 -25.34
N SER A 126 27.12 -7.50 -24.12
CA SER A 126 26.18 -6.38 -23.97
C SER A 126 26.59 -5.11 -24.71
N MET A 127 27.90 -4.86 -24.86
CA MET A 127 28.42 -3.69 -25.58
C MET A 127 28.21 -3.84 -27.08
N GLU A 128 28.48 -5.03 -27.62
CA GLU A 128 28.24 -5.37 -29.03
C GLU A 128 26.75 -5.31 -29.36
N ILE A 129 25.86 -5.83 -28.47
CA ILE A 129 24.41 -5.70 -28.66
C ILE A 129 24.01 -4.22 -28.75
N ASN A 130 24.52 -3.39 -27.85
CA ASN A 130 24.25 -1.95 -27.88
C ASN A 130 24.67 -1.28 -29.21
N GLN A 131 25.83 -1.68 -29.74
CA GLN A 131 26.38 -1.12 -31.00
C GLN A 131 25.55 -1.60 -32.21
N ILE A 132 25.32 -2.90 -32.32
CA ILE A 132 24.65 -3.51 -33.48
C ILE A 132 23.16 -3.09 -33.51
N VAL A 133 22.43 -3.33 -32.42
CA VAL A 133 21.01 -2.97 -32.38
C VAL A 133 20.85 -1.45 -32.41
N GLY A 134 21.70 -0.68 -31.68
CA GLY A 134 21.66 0.78 -31.69
C GLY A 134 21.90 1.37 -33.08
N GLY A 135 22.83 0.83 -33.86
CA GLY A 135 23.10 1.24 -35.25
C GLY A 135 21.86 1.01 -36.14
N ARG A 136 21.27 -0.20 -36.08
CA ARG A 136 20.07 -0.53 -36.86
C ARG A 136 18.83 0.28 -36.47
N LEU A 137 18.65 0.59 -35.16
CA LEU A 137 17.58 1.48 -34.72
C LEU A 137 17.81 2.92 -35.18
N SER A 138 19.08 3.37 -35.25
CA SER A 138 19.41 4.69 -35.81
C SER A 138 19.10 4.78 -37.31
N GLU A 139 19.30 3.70 -38.07
CA GLU A 139 18.90 3.61 -39.46
C GLU A 139 17.37 3.63 -39.64
N ALA A 140 16.63 2.97 -38.76
CA ALA A 140 15.15 2.96 -38.77
C ALA A 140 14.54 4.33 -38.34
N TYR A 141 15.25 5.10 -37.53
CA TYR A 141 14.82 6.42 -37.02
C TYR A 141 15.87 7.50 -37.31
N PRO A 142 16.15 7.84 -38.59
CA PRO A 142 17.26 8.74 -38.98
C PRO A 142 17.12 10.16 -38.44
N GLN A 143 15.88 10.57 -38.04
CA GLN A 143 15.61 11.88 -37.46
C GLN A 143 15.90 11.94 -35.95
N VAL A 144 16.13 10.81 -35.27
CA VAL A 144 16.35 10.73 -33.83
C VAL A 144 17.84 10.62 -33.51
N LYS A 145 18.35 11.43 -32.58
CA LYS A 145 19.77 11.44 -32.21
C LYS A 145 20.10 10.33 -31.19
N VAL A 146 21.22 9.66 -31.39
CA VAL A 146 21.78 8.78 -30.36
C VAL A 146 22.44 9.64 -29.29
N LYS A 147 22.02 9.51 -28.03
CA LYS A 147 22.49 10.30 -26.88
C LYS A 147 22.75 9.40 -25.68
N MET A 148 24.01 9.20 -25.33
CA MET A 148 24.40 8.28 -24.25
C MET A 148 24.04 8.77 -22.84
N LYS A 149 24.08 10.09 -22.63
CA LYS A 149 23.75 10.72 -21.34
C LYS A 149 22.42 11.44 -21.45
N ASP A 150 21.52 11.14 -20.52
CA ASP A 150 20.17 11.74 -20.42
C ASP A 150 19.39 11.75 -21.77
N PRO A 151 19.19 10.58 -22.43
CA PRO A 151 18.34 10.49 -23.61
C PRO A 151 16.86 10.62 -23.21
N ASP A 152 16.01 11.01 -24.17
CA ASP A 152 14.55 11.02 -23.97
C ASP A 152 14.01 9.60 -23.86
N LEU A 153 14.58 8.64 -24.59
CA LEU A 153 14.17 7.25 -24.61
C LEU A 153 15.37 6.31 -24.37
N THR A 154 15.14 5.28 -23.55
CA THR A 154 16.12 4.18 -23.39
C THR A 154 15.49 2.86 -23.83
N VAL A 155 15.99 2.29 -24.92
CA VAL A 155 15.62 0.93 -25.33
C VAL A 155 16.41 -0.05 -24.48
N GLY A 156 15.71 -0.72 -23.56
CA GLY A 156 16.30 -1.77 -22.74
C GLY A 156 16.23 -3.12 -23.43
N ILE A 157 17.34 -3.87 -23.43
CA ILE A 157 17.41 -5.24 -23.92
C ILE A 157 17.94 -6.13 -22.81
N GLU A 158 17.16 -7.14 -22.43
CA GLU A 158 17.58 -8.09 -21.40
C GLU A 158 17.64 -9.50 -21.97
N VAL A 159 18.87 -9.98 -22.17
CA VAL A 159 19.11 -11.35 -22.68
C VAL A 159 19.18 -12.30 -21.49
N VAL A 160 18.23 -13.23 -21.43
CA VAL A 160 18.14 -14.31 -20.45
C VAL A 160 18.42 -15.67 -21.11
N GLN A 161 18.32 -16.77 -20.35
CA GLN A 161 18.69 -18.11 -20.80
C GLN A 161 17.98 -18.55 -22.10
N ASN A 162 16.68 -18.27 -22.23
CA ASN A 162 15.85 -18.81 -23.32
C ASN A 162 15.13 -17.73 -24.16
N ALA A 163 15.37 -16.45 -23.91
CA ALA A 163 14.70 -15.37 -24.62
C ALA A 163 15.45 -14.05 -24.48
N ALA A 164 15.04 -13.04 -25.26
CA ALA A 164 15.35 -11.65 -24.99
C ALA A 164 14.06 -10.86 -24.73
N TYR A 165 14.17 -9.83 -23.87
CA TYR A 165 13.08 -8.90 -23.55
C TYR A 165 13.51 -7.52 -23.97
N VAL A 166 12.73 -6.91 -24.86
CA VAL A 166 13.02 -5.58 -25.42
C VAL A 166 11.91 -4.63 -25.03
N TYR A 167 12.26 -3.50 -24.43
CA TYR A 167 11.31 -2.50 -23.94
C TYR A 167 11.86 -1.09 -24.11
N ALA A 168 10.98 -0.11 -24.31
CA ALA A 168 11.36 1.29 -24.37
C ALA A 168 10.68 2.13 -23.28
N ARG A 169 9.47 1.71 -22.84
CA ARG A 169 8.75 2.38 -21.76
C ARG A 169 9.05 1.71 -20.41
N SER A 170 9.43 2.53 -19.45
CA SER A 170 9.67 2.07 -18.07
C SER A 170 9.10 3.09 -17.08
N ILE A 171 8.20 2.62 -16.21
CA ILE A 171 7.49 3.47 -15.24
C ILE A 171 7.91 3.13 -13.81
N PRO A 172 8.12 4.13 -12.93
CA PRO A 172 8.46 3.88 -11.54
C PRO A 172 7.26 3.29 -10.79
N GLY A 173 7.53 2.29 -9.94
CA GLY A 173 6.56 1.73 -9.00
C GLY A 173 6.70 2.31 -7.60
N ILE A 174 5.81 1.91 -6.69
CA ILE A 174 5.79 2.42 -5.32
C ILE A 174 6.90 1.84 -4.43
N GLY A 175 7.59 0.80 -4.88
CA GLY A 175 8.68 0.16 -4.13
C GLY A 175 8.22 -0.59 -2.88
N GLY A 176 9.12 -0.72 -1.90
CA GLY A 176 8.85 -1.37 -0.64
C GLY A 176 8.95 -2.90 -0.68
N LEU A 177 8.18 -3.57 0.17
CA LEU A 177 8.10 -5.02 0.32
C LEU A 177 6.69 -5.52 0.02
N PRO A 178 6.53 -6.76 -0.48
CA PRO A 178 5.21 -7.32 -0.77
C PRO A 178 4.35 -7.44 0.48
N VAL A 179 3.09 -7.01 0.42
CA VAL A 179 2.14 -7.19 1.52
C VAL A 179 2.04 -8.66 1.91
N GLY A 180 2.01 -8.94 3.21
CA GLY A 180 2.05 -10.29 3.78
C GLY A 180 3.45 -10.83 4.05
N SER A 181 4.51 -10.02 3.88
CA SER A 181 5.89 -10.41 4.19
C SER A 181 6.36 -9.98 5.59
N SER A 182 5.60 -9.13 6.30
CA SER A 182 6.01 -8.52 7.59
C SER A 182 4.99 -8.68 8.72
N GLY A 183 4.04 -9.63 8.58
CA GLY A 183 3.00 -9.86 9.59
C GLY A 183 1.79 -8.92 9.45
N THR A 184 0.94 -8.89 10.48
CA THR A 184 -0.33 -8.13 10.50
C THR A 184 -0.24 -6.99 11.50
N VAL A 185 -0.85 -5.85 11.17
CA VAL A 185 -0.99 -4.67 12.03
C VAL A 185 -2.43 -4.18 12.05
N MET A 186 -2.83 -3.53 13.15
CA MET A 186 -4.12 -2.89 13.33
C MET A 186 -3.97 -1.38 13.13
N SER A 187 -4.68 -0.80 12.18
CA SER A 187 -4.59 0.64 11.86
C SER A 187 -5.85 1.37 12.27
N LEU A 188 -5.73 2.39 13.12
CA LEU A 188 -6.82 3.33 13.36
C LEU A 188 -7.10 4.09 12.06
N LEU A 189 -8.26 3.86 11.45
CA LEU A 189 -8.62 4.41 10.15
C LEU A 189 -9.83 5.35 10.31
N SER A 190 -9.66 6.60 9.91
CA SER A 190 -10.72 7.61 9.84
C SER A 190 -10.93 8.06 8.40
N SER A 191 -11.99 8.82 8.15
CA SER A 191 -12.25 9.48 6.86
C SER A 191 -11.25 10.61 6.56
N GLY A 192 -10.42 11.03 7.53
CA GLY A 192 -9.44 12.10 7.37
C GLY A 192 -8.23 11.70 6.50
N ILE A 193 -7.44 12.72 6.11
CA ILE A 193 -6.32 12.60 5.15
C ILE A 193 -5.18 11.74 5.70
N ASP A 194 -4.91 11.78 7.01
CA ASP A 194 -3.67 11.28 7.60
C ASP A 194 -3.66 9.75 7.78
N SER A 195 -4.74 9.19 8.30
CA SER A 195 -4.79 7.75 8.65
C SER A 195 -4.66 6.81 7.44
N PRO A 196 -5.25 7.08 6.25
CA PRO A 196 -5.05 6.24 5.07
C PRO A 196 -3.60 6.25 4.57
N VAL A 197 -2.93 7.43 4.65
CA VAL A 197 -1.52 7.56 4.28
C VAL A 197 -0.62 6.80 5.25
N ALA A 198 -0.92 6.85 6.55
CA ALA A 198 -0.19 6.10 7.58
C ALA A 198 -0.30 4.58 7.34
N LEU A 199 -1.52 4.09 7.11
CA LEU A 199 -1.79 2.69 6.77
C LEU A 199 -0.99 2.26 5.53
N TRP A 200 -1.09 3.01 4.43
CA TRP A 200 -0.40 2.73 3.19
C TRP A 200 1.14 2.71 3.35
N ARG A 201 1.71 3.62 4.15
CA ARG A 201 3.16 3.61 4.45
C ARG A 201 3.60 2.30 5.10
N ILE A 202 2.81 1.75 6.02
CA ILE A 202 3.12 0.48 6.70
C ILE A 202 2.85 -0.72 5.80
N ALA A 203 1.77 -0.73 5.01
CA ALA A 203 1.49 -1.76 4.03
C ALA A 203 2.65 -1.91 3.03
N ARG A 204 3.24 -0.80 2.56
CA ARG A 204 4.46 -0.80 1.73
C ARG A 204 5.69 -1.39 2.42
N ARG A 205 5.70 -1.57 3.73
CA ARG A 205 6.74 -2.31 4.46
C ARG A 205 6.43 -3.81 4.57
N GLY A 206 5.40 -4.26 3.86
CA GLY A 206 5.02 -5.66 3.76
C GLY A 206 4.02 -6.14 4.81
N ALA A 207 3.48 -5.25 5.65
CA ALA A 207 2.46 -5.60 6.62
C ALA A 207 1.09 -5.82 5.95
N VAL A 208 0.32 -6.80 6.44
CA VAL A 208 -1.13 -6.88 6.22
C VAL A 208 -1.77 -5.86 7.16
N CYS A 209 -2.52 -4.92 6.62
CA CYS A 209 -3.19 -3.89 7.41
C CYS A 209 -4.67 -4.21 7.57
N ILE A 210 -5.14 -4.21 8.82
CA ILE A 210 -6.54 -4.28 9.21
C ILE A 210 -6.90 -2.92 9.79
N GLY A 211 -7.95 -2.28 9.25
CA GLY A 211 -8.46 -1.00 9.73
C GLY A 211 -9.41 -1.17 10.90
N VAL A 212 -9.43 -0.20 11.81
CA VAL A 212 -10.51 0.00 12.79
C VAL A 212 -11.01 1.43 12.67
N HIS A 213 -12.28 1.58 12.33
CA HIS A 213 -12.99 2.84 12.29
C HIS A 213 -13.93 2.96 13.48
N PHE A 214 -13.85 4.06 14.19
CA PHE A 214 -14.75 4.39 15.30
C PHE A 214 -15.83 5.33 14.78
N SER A 215 -17.05 4.78 14.64
CA SER A 215 -18.22 5.54 14.20
C SER A 215 -18.85 6.31 15.35
N GLY A 216 -19.27 7.53 15.10
CA GLY A 216 -20.01 8.33 16.07
C GLY A 216 -21.46 7.90 16.26
N ARG A 217 -21.92 6.82 15.62
CA ARG A 217 -23.28 6.27 15.82
C ARG A 217 -23.54 5.91 17.29
N PRO A 218 -24.75 6.11 17.78
CA PRO A 218 -25.94 6.69 17.14
C PRO A 218 -25.96 8.24 17.16
N GLN A 219 -24.93 8.91 17.67
CA GLN A 219 -24.89 10.37 17.85
C GLN A 219 -24.63 11.14 16.53
N THR A 220 -24.06 10.47 15.51
CA THR A 220 -23.89 10.99 14.17
C THR A 220 -24.55 10.09 13.13
N SER A 221 -24.64 10.59 11.89
CA SER A 221 -24.98 9.73 10.74
C SER A 221 -23.82 8.78 10.41
N ASP A 222 -24.08 7.83 9.52
CA ASP A 222 -23.14 6.86 8.96
C ASP A 222 -22.22 7.42 7.85
N ALA A 223 -22.26 8.74 7.60
CA ALA A 223 -21.50 9.38 6.52
C ALA A 223 -19.98 9.10 6.61
N SER A 224 -19.39 9.09 7.81
CA SER A 224 -17.98 8.77 7.98
C SER A 224 -17.64 7.31 7.63
N GLU A 225 -18.59 6.39 7.82
CA GLU A 225 -18.44 4.98 7.48
C GLU A 225 -18.38 4.77 5.97
N PHE A 226 -19.25 5.44 5.20
CA PHE A 226 -19.21 5.42 3.74
C PHE A 226 -17.90 5.98 3.19
N LEU A 227 -17.41 7.09 3.74
CA LEU A 227 -16.13 7.65 3.31
C LEU A 227 -14.96 6.72 3.64
N VAL A 228 -15.00 6.02 4.76
CA VAL A 228 -13.97 5.03 5.13
C VAL A 228 -14.04 3.81 4.22
N ASP A 229 -15.22 3.36 3.82
CA ASP A 229 -15.40 2.28 2.85
C ASP A 229 -14.83 2.67 1.46
N ASP A 230 -15.15 3.87 0.98
CA ASP A 230 -14.57 4.42 -0.27
C ASP A 230 -13.04 4.48 -0.21
N ILE A 231 -12.48 4.94 0.91
CA ILE A 231 -11.03 4.96 1.15
C ILE A 231 -10.46 3.53 1.13
N ALA A 232 -11.15 2.58 1.76
CA ALA A 232 -10.72 1.20 1.79
C ALA A 232 -10.74 0.57 0.39
N HIS A 233 -11.72 0.89 -0.46
CA HIS A 233 -11.72 0.47 -1.86
C HIS A 233 -10.55 1.06 -2.68
N VAL A 234 -10.12 2.28 -2.39
CA VAL A 234 -8.88 2.84 -3.00
C VAL A 234 -7.65 2.06 -2.54
N LEU A 235 -7.55 1.73 -1.26
CA LEU A 235 -6.44 0.95 -0.68
C LEU A 235 -6.44 -0.51 -1.15
N GLU A 236 -7.60 -1.12 -1.35
CA GLU A 236 -7.79 -2.46 -1.89
C GLU A 236 -7.15 -2.63 -3.26
N LYS A 237 -7.33 -1.64 -4.16
CA LYS A 237 -6.72 -1.65 -5.51
C LYS A 237 -5.20 -1.80 -5.48
N THR A 238 -4.56 -1.47 -4.38
CA THR A 238 -3.12 -1.63 -4.17
C THR A 238 -2.75 -2.81 -3.28
N GLY A 239 -3.75 -3.56 -2.79
CA GLY A 239 -3.59 -4.66 -1.83
C GLY A 239 -3.12 -4.23 -0.45
N CYS A 240 -3.34 -2.96 -0.09
CA CYS A 240 -2.82 -2.39 1.16
C CYS A 240 -3.76 -2.52 2.35
N ILE A 241 -4.99 -2.97 2.15
CA ILE A 241 -5.98 -3.21 3.22
C ILE A 241 -6.58 -4.59 3.06
N ALA A 242 -6.91 -5.24 4.18
CA ALA A 242 -7.48 -6.58 4.19
C ALA A 242 -8.90 -6.61 4.77
N ARG A 243 -9.17 -5.78 5.78
CA ARG A 243 -10.43 -5.72 6.52
C ARG A 243 -10.54 -4.37 7.21
N VAL A 244 -11.75 -3.88 7.39
CA VAL A 244 -12.05 -2.75 8.30
C VAL A 244 -13.09 -3.22 9.31
N TYR A 245 -12.84 -2.97 10.58
CA TYR A 245 -13.81 -3.07 11.65
C TYR A 245 -14.47 -1.72 11.88
N VAL A 246 -15.79 -1.64 11.81
CA VAL A 246 -16.57 -0.46 12.18
C VAL A 246 -17.09 -0.64 13.60
N VAL A 247 -16.69 0.24 14.51
CA VAL A 247 -16.99 0.16 15.93
C VAL A 247 -17.99 1.28 16.29
N PRO A 248 -19.21 0.99 16.79
CA PRO A 248 -20.16 2.01 17.23
C PRO A 248 -19.71 2.63 18.55
N PHE A 249 -19.22 3.86 18.51
CA PHE A 249 -18.49 4.49 19.62
C PHE A 249 -19.24 5.65 20.29
N GLY A 250 -20.31 6.17 19.65
CA GLY A 250 -20.97 7.43 20.06
C GLY A 250 -21.54 7.45 21.48
N ASP A 251 -22.13 6.33 21.95
CA ASP A 251 -22.71 6.27 23.30
C ASP A 251 -21.63 6.36 24.39
N TYR A 252 -20.50 5.69 24.18
CA TYR A 252 -19.35 5.74 25.10
C TYR A 252 -18.69 7.11 25.12
N GLN A 253 -18.62 7.80 23.97
CA GLN A 253 -18.18 9.18 23.90
C GLN A 253 -19.10 10.10 24.70
N ARG A 254 -20.40 9.94 24.58
CA ARG A 254 -21.39 10.72 25.33
C ARG A 254 -21.22 10.50 26.83
N GLU A 255 -21.02 9.26 27.27
CA GLU A 255 -20.83 8.95 28.70
C GLU A 255 -19.57 9.61 29.25
N ILE A 256 -18.44 9.53 28.53
CA ILE A 256 -17.21 10.23 28.88
C ILE A 256 -17.43 11.75 28.88
N ALA A 257 -18.17 12.29 27.90
CA ALA A 257 -18.45 13.73 27.81
C ALA A 257 -19.28 14.25 28.99
N LEU A 258 -20.16 13.42 29.56
CA LEU A 258 -20.98 13.80 30.70
C LEU A 258 -20.24 13.74 32.04
N SER A 259 -19.29 12.82 32.17
CA SER A 259 -18.70 12.46 33.48
C SER A 259 -17.24 12.87 33.64
N ALA A 260 -16.48 13.02 32.54
CA ALA A 260 -15.06 13.38 32.61
C ALA A 260 -14.79 14.89 32.60
N PRO A 261 -13.64 15.33 33.19
CA PRO A 261 -13.14 16.68 33.02
C PRO A 261 -13.10 17.09 31.54
N PRO A 262 -13.68 18.24 31.15
CA PRO A 262 -13.79 18.61 29.73
C PRO A 262 -12.46 18.57 28.97
N GLU A 263 -11.40 19.06 29.56
CA GLU A 263 -10.05 19.14 28.98
C GLU A 263 -9.45 17.78 28.67
N LEU A 264 -9.78 16.71 29.43
CA LEU A 264 -9.25 15.36 29.28
C LEU A 264 -10.05 14.48 28.31
N ARG A 265 -11.25 14.88 27.89
CA ARG A 265 -12.18 14.06 27.09
C ARG A 265 -11.54 13.44 25.86
N VAL A 266 -10.85 14.25 25.05
CA VAL A 266 -10.20 13.78 23.81
C VAL A 266 -9.15 12.72 24.10
N ILE A 267 -8.40 12.86 25.18
CA ILE A 267 -7.39 11.88 25.57
C ILE A 267 -8.05 10.57 26.01
N LEU A 268 -9.13 10.65 26.80
CA LEU A 268 -9.89 9.49 27.25
C LEU A 268 -10.54 8.73 26.07
N TYR A 269 -11.14 9.47 25.10
CA TYR A 269 -11.64 8.84 23.86
C TYR A 269 -10.56 8.05 23.15
N ARG A 270 -9.40 8.67 22.95
CA ARG A 270 -8.28 8.03 22.26
C ARG A 270 -7.73 6.84 23.02
N ARG A 271 -7.66 6.91 24.35
CA ARG A 271 -7.23 5.77 25.18
C ARG A 271 -8.19 4.59 25.02
N LEU A 272 -9.50 4.82 25.08
CA LEU A 272 -10.50 3.77 24.86
C LEU A 272 -10.41 3.20 23.44
N MET A 273 -10.29 4.04 22.41
CA MET A 273 -10.07 3.60 21.03
C MET A 273 -8.83 2.72 20.88
N PHE A 274 -7.72 3.06 21.53
CA PHE A 274 -6.49 2.26 21.50
C PHE A 274 -6.70 0.90 22.16
N ARG A 275 -7.37 0.83 23.33
CA ARG A 275 -7.67 -0.43 24.02
C ARG A 275 -8.57 -1.34 23.19
N VAL A 276 -9.62 -0.80 22.58
CA VAL A 276 -10.49 -1.57 21.68
C VAL A 276 -9.73 -2.07 20.46
N ALA A 277 -8.91 -1.19 19.85
CA ALA A 277 -8.07 -1.59 18.72
C ALA A 277 -7.06 -2.69 19.11
N GLU A 278 -6.47 -2.63 20.31
CA GLU A 278 -5.58 -3.67 20.83
C GLU A 278 -6.33 -4.98 21.07
N ARG A 279 -7.54 -4.92 21.60
CA ARG A 279 -8.38 -6.11 21.81
C ARG A 279 -8.70 -6.82 20.49
N ILE A 280 -9.10 -6.06 19.47
CA ILE A 280 -9.33 -6.59 18.13
C ILE A 280 -7.99 -7.07 17.51
N ALA A 281 -6.88 -6.37 17.76
CA ALA A 281 -5.55 -6.77 17.28
C ALA A 281 -5.13 -8.13 17.82
N PHE A 282 -5.37 -8.44 19.08
CA PHE A 282 -5.10 -9.77 19.66
C PHE A 282 -5.94 -10.85 18.98
N TYR A 283 -7.22 -10.58 18.71
CA TYR A 283 -8.06 -11.48 17.95
C TYR A 283 -7.52 -11.74 16.54
N GLU A 284 -7.07 -10.71 15.83
CA GLU A 284 -6.51 -10.80 14.47
C GLU A 284 -5.03 -11.20 14.43
N HIS A 285 -4.41 -11.51 15.58
CA HIS A 285 -2.97 -11.75 15.70
C HIS A 285 -2.08 -10.63 15.15
N ALA A 286 -2.60 -9.42 15.12
CA ALA A 286 -1.81 -8.24 14.80
C ALA A 286 -0.76 -7.97 15.89
N LYS A 287 0.38 -7.43 15.50
CA LYS A 287 1.56 -7.28 16.37
C LYS A 287 1.89 -5.83 16.68
N ALA A 288 1.15 -4.89 16.12
CA ALA A 288 1.32 -3.47 16.36
C ALA A 288 0.03 -2.72 16.03
N ILE A 289 -0.12 -1.54 16.60
CA ILE A 289 -1.15 -0.55 16.24
C ILE A 289 -0.49 0.51 15.35
N VAL A 290 -1.23 1.05 14.37
CA VAL A 290 -0.78 2.12 13.48
C VAL A 290 -1.72 3.29 13.61
N THR A 291 -1.17 4.52 13.72
CA THR A 291 -1.95 5.75 13.77
C THR A 291 -1.46 6.78 12.76
N GLY A 292 -2.35 7.70 12.35
CA GLY A 292 -2.05 8.82 11.45
C GLY A 292 -1.52 10.06 12.17
N GLU A 293 -0.98 9.94 13.39
CA GLU A 293 -0.51 11.09 14.18
C GLU A 293 0.74 11.73 13.57
N SER A 294 0.74 13.06 13.52
CA SER A 294 1.89 13.93 13.25
C SER A 294 2.13 14.85 14.45
N LEU A 295 3.38 14.96 14.90
CA LEU A 295 3.73 15.69 16.12
C LEU A 295 3.35 17.17 16.02
N GLY A 296 2.58 17.65 17.00
CA GLY A 296 2.18 19.06 17.09
C GLY A 296 1.13 19.51 16.07
N GLN A 297 0.54 18.62 15.28
CA GLN A 297 -0.46 18.99 14.27
C GLN A 297 -1.78 19.44 14.91
N VAL A 298 -2.22 18.78 15.98
CA VAL A 298 -3.40 19.16 16.76
C VAL A 298 -3.13 18.98 18.26
N ALA A 299 -4.00 19.52 19.11
CA ALA A 299 -3.84 19.49 20.57
C ALA A 299 -3.61 18.08 21.16
N SER A 300 -4.25 17.06 20.60
CA SER A 300 -4.06 15.66 21.04
C SER A 300 -2.74 15.03 20.62
N GLN A 301 -1.94 15.69 19.80
CA GLN A 301 -0.70 15.16 19.21
C GLN A 301 0.56 15.86 19.76
N THR A 302 0.51 16.37 20.98
CA THR A 302 1.68 16.81 21.73
C THR A 302 2.43 15.62 22.34
N LEU A 303 3.68 15.78 22.75
CA LEU A 303 4.47 14.68 23.35
C LEU A 303 3.80 14.11 24.60
N ASP A 304 3.27 14.97 25.48
CA ASP A 304 2.60 14.53 26.72
C ASP A 304 1.31 13.75 26.39
N ASN A 305 0.51 14.23 25.44
CA ASN A 305 -0.73 13.58 25.02
C ASN A 305 -0.48 12.26 24.28
N ILE A 306 0.55 12.20 23.42
CA ILE A 306 0.99 10.96 22.79
C ILE A 306 1.47 9.95 23.84
N ARG A 307 2.22 10.39 24.87
CA ARG A 307 2.63 9.54 25.99
C ARG A 307 1.42 9.01 26.76
N ALA A 308 0.46 9.89 27.08
CA ALA A 308 -0.75 9.54 27.81
C ALA A 308 -1.65 8.55 27.04
N THR A 309 -1.78 8.70 25.72
CA THR A 309 -2.54 7.74 24.90
C THR A 309 -1.79 6.43 24.70
N ASN A 310 -0.46 6.46 24.53
CA ASN A 310 0.35 5.25 24.35
C ASN A 310 0.36 4.36 25.60
N ASP A 311 0.23 4.95 26.80
CA ASP A 311 0.17 4.24 28.08
C ASP A 311 -1.04 3.29 28.20
N ALA A 312 -2.06 3.47 27.37
CA ALA A 312 -3.28 2.65 27.37
C ALA A 312 -3.08 1.24 26.83
N VAL A 313 -2.02 0.98 26.06
CA VAL A 313 -1.81 -0.26 25.31
C VAL A 313 -0.40 -0.84 25.52
N SER A 314 -0.30 -2.15 25.35
CA SER A 314 0.95 -2.90 25.44
C SER A 314 1.62 -3.13 24.09
N LEU A 315 0.84 -3.18 22.99
CA LEU A 315 1.36 -3.34 21.65
C LEU A 315 2.17 -2.11 21.20
N PRO A 316 3.23 -2.31 20.40
CA PRO A 316 3.95 -1.21 19.79
C PRO A 316 3.00 -0.33 18.95
N VAL A 317 3.10 0.99 19.10
CA VAL A 317 2.32 1.96 18.30
C VAL A 317 3.22 2.61 17.27
N PHE A 318 2.98 2.31 15.99
CA PHE A 318 3.69 2.91 14.88
C PHE A 318 3.00 4.20 14.44
N ARG A 319 3.81 5.24 14.28
CA ARG A 319 3.38 6.57 13.84
C ARG A 319 4.14 6.98 12.57
N PRO A 320 3.74 6.43 11.39
CA PRO A 320 4.53 6.61 10.17
C PRO A 320 4.62 8.06 9.71
N LEU A 321 3.76 8.94 10.23
CA LEU A 321 3.67 10.35 9.85
C LEU A 321 4.24 11.31 10.92
N ILE A 322 4.82 10.80 11.99
CA ILE A 322 5.16 11.59 13.18
C ILE A 322 6.04 12.81 12.88
N GLY A 323 6.91 12.75 11.89
CA GLY A 323 7.79 13.84 11.47
C GLY A 323 7.42 14.45 10.11
N SER A 324 6.25 14.10 9.53
CA SER A 324 5.79 14.65 8.25
C SER A 324 4.96 15.91 8.46
N ASP A 325 5.16 16.92 7.63
CA ASP A 325 4.28 18.09 7.60
C ASP A 325 2.97 17.80 6.83
N LYS A 326 2.00 18.72 6.96
CA LYS A 326 0.68 18.54 6.35
C LYS A 326 0.72 18.51 4.81
N LEU A 327 1.61 19.29 4.19
CA LEU A 327 1.72 19.33 2.72
C LEU A 327 2.30 18.03 2.17
N GLU A 328 3.29 17.44 2.85
CA GLU A 328 3.82 16.12 2.49
C GLU A 328 2.75 15.03 2.56
N ILE A 329 1.91 15.06 3.60
CA ILE A 329 0.82 14.09 3.78
C ILE A 329 -0.25 14.28 2.70
N ILE A 330 -0.65 15.51 2.41
CA ILE A 330 -1.60 15.85 1.33
C ILE A 330 -1.08 15.35 -0.03
N ALA A 331 0.19 15.63 -0.36
CA ALA A 331 0.79 15.17 -1.60
C ALA A 331 0.78 13.65 -1.73
N GLN A 332 0.97 12.91 -0.63
CA GLN A 332 0.87 11.45 -0.63
C GLN A 332 -0.57 10.96 -0.76
N SER A 333 -1.52 11.58 -0.07
CA SER A 333 -2.96 11.29 -0.19
C SER A 333 -3.46 11.51 -1.62
N GLN A 334 -3.02 12.59 -2.29
CA GLN A 334 -3.32 12.83 -3.71
C GLN A 334 -2.76 11.72 -4.61
N ARG A 335 -1.50 11.32 -4.41
CA ARG A 335 -0.88 10.22 -5.18
C ARG A 335 -1.56 8.87 -4.94
N LEU A 336 -2.06 8.64 -3.73
CA LEU A 336 -2.78 7.44 -3.34
C LEU A 336 -4.21 7.45 -3.93
N GLY A 337 -4.80 8.61 -4.18
CA GLY A 337 -6.16 8.79 -4.65
C GLY A 337 -7.20 8.91 -3.54
N THR A 338 -6.79 9.01 -2.27
CA THR A 338 -7.71 9.14 -1.12
C THR A 338 -8.09 10.59 -0.83
N PHE A 339 -7.32 11.57 -1.31
CA PHE A 339 -7.52 12.99 -1.03
C PHE A 339 -8.93 13.50 -1.41
N PRO A 340 -9.51 13.20 -2.59
CA PRO A 340 -10.85 13.68 -2.94
C PRO A 340 -11.96 13.16 -2.02
N ILE A 341 -11.77 11.95 -1.46
CA ILE A 341 -12.70 11.34 -0.50
C ILE A 341 -12.54 12.00 0.87
N SER A 342 -11.29 12.07 1.35
CA SER A 342 -10.95 12.64 2.67
C SER A 342 -11.17 14.15 2.78
N SER A 343 -11.44 14.84 1.66
CA SER A 343 -11.76 16.28 1.64
C SER A 343 -13.27 16.56 1.71
N GLN A 344 -14.10 15.52 1.77
CA GLN A 344 -15.54 15.67 1.95
C GLN A 344 -15.86 15.91 3.42
N ASP A 345 -16.84 16.78 3.68
CA ASP A 345 -17.31 17.04 5.03
C ASP A 345 -18.14 15.86 5.56
N ALA A 346 -17.63 15.20 6.59
CA ALA A 346 -18.38 14.24 7.39
C ALA A 346 -18.07 14.46 8.87
N PRO A 347 -19.07 14.40 9.74
CA PRO A 347 -18.84 14.50 11.18
C PRO A 347 -18.01 13.28 11.62
N ASP A 348 -16.77 13.55 12.09
CA ASP A 348 -15.91 12.53 12.68
C ASP A 348 -16.26 12.38 14.18
N CYS A 349 -16.15 11.16 14.69
CA CYS A 349 -16.33 10.89 16.10
C CYS A 349 -15.46 11.78 16.99
N CYS A 350 -14.22 12.11 16.59
CA CYS A 350 -13.30 12.93 17.37
C CYS A 350 -13.78 14.38 17.59
N THR A 351 -14.68 14.90 16.76
CA THR A 351 -15.18 16.29 16.86
C THR A 351 -16.49 16.41 17.61
N LEU A 352 -17.19 15.31 17.86
CA LEU A 352 -18.57 15.29 18.34
C LEU A 352 -18.78 15.99 19.69
N PHE A 353 -17.88 15.79 20.64
CA PHE A 353 -17.96 16.41 21.99
C PHE A 353 -16.65 17.14 22.35
N MET A 354 -16.10 17.86 21.37
CA MET A 354 -14.84 18.57 21.51
C MET A 354 -14.94 19.65 22.60
N PRO A 355 -14.04 19.70 23.56
CA PRO A 355 -13.97 20.80 24.52
C PRO A 355 -13.47 22.08 23.86
N ARG A 356 -13.86 23.24 24.40
CA ARG A 356 -13.37 24.54 23.93
C ARG A 356 -11.85 24.69 24.06
N ASN A 357 -11.29 24.13 25.15
CA ASN A 357 -9.85 24.16 25.46
C ASN A 357 -9.39 22.74 25.80
N PRO A 358 -8.97 21.93 24.79
CA PRO A 358 -8.42 20.61 25.03
C PRO A 358 -7.06 20.70 25.71
N GLU A 359 -6.75 19.76 26.61
CA GLU A 359 -5.44 19.66 27.27
C GLU A 359 -4.33 19.39 26.27
N THR A 360 -3.22 20.12 26.39
CA THR A 360 -2.03 19.95 25.54
C THR A 360 -0.81 19.41 26.29
N HIS A 361 -0.87 19.37 27.62
CA HIS A 361 0.19 18.89 28.53
C HIS A 361 -0.37 17.90 29.53
N ALA A 362 -1.02 16.84 29.07
CA ALA A 362 -1.72 15.89 29.91
C ALA A 362 -0.82 15.28 31.00
N ASN A 363 -1.24 15.43 32.25
CA ASN A 363 -0.64 14.70 33.35
C ASN A 363 -1.15 13.26 33.36
N LEU A 364 -0.22 12.29 33.21
CA LEU A 364 -0.58 10.87 33.08
C LEU A 364 -1.34 10.33 34.32
N THR A 365 -0.99 10.80 35.54
CA THR A 365 -1.69 10.40 36.77
C THR A 365 -3.13 10.90 36.75
N ALA A 366 -3.36 12.17 36.43
CA ALA A 366 -4.70 12.72 36.32
C ALA A 366 -5.55 12.03 35.23
N VAL A 367 -4.92 11.68 34.10
CA VAL A 367 -5.60 10.91 33.04
C VAL A 367 -6.02 9.52 33.53
N ARG A 368 -5.15 8.78 34.24
CA ARG A 368 -5.48 7.48 34.81
C ARG A 368 -6.54 7.56 35.89
N GLU A 369 -6.51 8.57 36.73
CA GLU A 369 -7.55 8.81 37.77
C GLU A 369 -8.91 9.10 37.11
N ALA A 370 -8.94 9.94 36.08
CA ALA A 370 -10.17 10.22 35.34
C ALA A 370 -10.70 8.98 34.59
N GLU A 371 -9.82 8.16 34.01
CA GLU A 371 -10.17 6.91 33.34
C GLU A 371 -10.75 5.86 34.31
N ALA A 372 -10.24 5.80 35.54
CA ALA A 372 -10.69 4.84 36.58
C ALA A 372 -12.15 5.04 37.03
N ALA A 373 -12.77 6.16 36.69
CA ALA A 373 -14.20 6.40 36.95
C ALA A 373 -15.13 5.61 36.01
N PHE A 374 -14.59 4.97 34.95
CA PHE A 374 -15.36 4.24 33.96
C PHE A 374 -15.07 2.73 33.99
N PRO A 375 -16.01 1.87 33.63
CA PRO A 375 -15.82 0.42 33.53
C PRO A 375 -15.11 0.07 32.23
N ILE A 376 -13.85 0.53 32.07
CA ILE A 376 -13.10 0.50 30.80
C ILE A 376 -12.99 -0.93 30.25
N ASP A 377 -12.67 -1.91 31.08
CA ASP A 377 -12.49 -3.30 30.61
C ASP A 377 -13.79 -3.89 30.05
N GLN A 378 -14.93 -3.60 30.70
CA GLN A 378 -16.26 -3.98 30.20
C GLN A 378 -16.55 -3.29 28.84
N TRP A 379 -16.31 -1.98 28.76
CA TRP A 379 -16.54 -1.21 27.52
C TRP A 379 -15.67 -1.69 26.35
N VAL A 380 -14.44 -2.08 26.64
CA VAL A 380 -13.53 -2.64 25.62
C VAL A 380 -14.08 -3.94 25.03
N GLU A 381 -14.58 -4.85 25.88
CA GLU A 381 -15.17 -6.10 25.42
C GLU A 381 -16.48 -5.86 24.65
N GLU A 382 -17.38 -5.03 25.17
CA GLU A 382 -18.64 -4.67 24.50
C GLU A 382 -18.39 -4.05 23.10
N LEU A 383 -17.49 -3.08 23.02
CA LEU A 383 -17.15 -2.40 21.74
C LEU A 383 -16.45 -3.35 20.76
N ALA A 384 -15.55 -4.21 21.25
CA ALA A 384 -14.90 -5.18 20.40
C ALA A 384 -15.88 -6.23 19.85
N CYS A 385 -16.87 -6.66 20.66
CA CYS A 385 -17.92 -7.57 20.21
C CYS A 385 -18.90 -6.92 19.23
N ALA A 386 -19.19 -5.63 19.38
CA ALA A 386 -20.06 -4.86 18.50
C ALA A 386 -19.37 -4.42 17.19
N ALA A 387 -18.07 -4.71 17.02
CA ALA A 387 -17.31 -4.33 15.85
C ALA A 387 -17.75 -5.11 14.59
N GLU A 388 -18.23 -4.41 13.58
CA GLU A 388 -18.72 -4.98 12.31
C GLU A 388 -17.56 -5.11 11.31
N PRO A 389 -17.19 -6.33 10.82
CA PRO A 389 -16.08 -6.53 9.89
C PRO A 389 -16.53 -6.38 8.43
N HIS A 390 -15.78 -5.61 7.66
CA HIS A 390 -15.90 -5.47 6.21
C HIS A 390 -14.62 -5.97 5.56
N ASP A 391 -14.73 -6.98 4.68
CA ASP A 391 -13.59 -7.62 4.02
C ASP A 391 -13.26 -6.99 2.66
N TYR A 392 -11.96 -6.87 2.35
CA TYR A 392 -11.44 -6.36 1.09
C TYR A 392 -10.45 -7.37 0.48
N ALA A 393 -10.28 -7.34 -0.84
CA ALA A 393 -9.43 -8.29 -1.54
C ALA A 393 -7.95 -8.10 -1.16
N CYS A 394 -7.45 -8.98 -0.30
CA CYS A 394 -6.06 -9.03 0.11
C CYS A 394 -5.54 -10.47 0.06
N PRO A 395 -4.69 -10.83 -0.95
CA PRO A 395 -4.21 -12.21 -1.12
C PRO A 395 -3.38 -12.74 0.04
N ALA A 396 -2.89 -11.84 0.88
CA ALA A 396 -2.06 -12.16 2.03
C ALA A 396 -2.86 -12.43 3.32
N TYR A 397 -4.17 -12.16 3.31
CA TYR A 397 -5.05 -12.28 4.46
C TYR A 397 -6.09 -13.39 4.25
N LYS A 398 -6.44 -14.07 5.33
CA LYS A 398 -7.54 -15.02 5.38
C LYS A 398 -8.43 -14.65 6.57
N PRO A 399 -9.70 -14.27 6.34
CA PRO A 399 -10.64 -13.99 7.40
C PRO A 399 -10.78 -15.16 8.38
N ARG A 400 -10.95 -14.85 9.66
CA ARG A 400 -11.24 -15.86 10.67
C ARG A 400 -12.66 -16.40 10.49
N LYS A 401 -12.83 -17.68 10.76
CA LYS A 401 -14.13 -18.36 10.62
C LYS A 401 -15.12 -18.01 11.73
N LYS A 402 -14.63 -17.81 12.96
CA LYS A 402 -15.45 -17.42 14.12
C LYS A 402 -15.40 -15.92 14.28
N SER A 403 -16.49 -15.28 14.59
CA SER A 403 -16.52 -13.86 14.95
C SER A 403 -15.89 -13.63 16.34
N LEU A 404 -15.58 -12.40 16.67
CA LEU A 404 -15.10 -12.05 18.00
C LEU A 404 -16.19 -12.31 19.05
N HIS A 405 -17.44 -12.05 18.70
CA HIS A 405 -18.62 -12.35 19.49
C HIS A 405 -18.75 -13.85 19.80
N ASP A 406 -18.59 -14.73 18.78
CA ASP A 406 -18.69 -16.18 18.96
C ASP A 406 -17.64 -16.73 19.94
N LEU A 407 -16.42 -16.20 19.89
CA LEU A 407 -15.35 -16.65 20.78
C LEU A 407 -15.56 -16.24 22.25
N MET A 408 -16.26 -15.15 22.50
CA MET A 408 -16.52 -14.68 23.86
C MET A 408 -17.70 -15.41 24.48
N THR A 409 -18.75 -15.71 23.70
CA THR A 409 -19.90 -16.49 24.18
C THR A 409 -19.55 -17.96 24.47
N GLU A 410 -18.48 -18.51 23.84
CA GLU A 410 -18.00 -19.87 24.15
C GLU A 410 -17.17 -19.93 25.45
N ASN A 411 -16.52 -18.84 25.87
CA ASN A 411 -15.74 -18.82 27.11
C ASN A 411 -16.58 -18.53 28.37
N ASP A 412 -17.80 -18.00 28.20
CA ASP A 412 -18.75 -17.78 29.34
C ASP A 412 -19.56 -19.02 29.67
N GLY A 413 -19.33 -20.16 29.00
CA GLY A 413 -20.06 -21.42 29.14
C GLY A 413 -19.31 -22.55 29.85
N ASP A 414 -18.11 -22.33 30.34
CA ASP A 414 -17.32 -23.22 31.20
C ASP A 414 -17.13 -22.51 32.57
#